data_53c92ea1299e43a0d2d88f5c4e588f37
#
_entry.id   53c92ea1299e43a0d2d88f5c4e588f37
#
_cell.length_a   1.000
_cell.length_b   1.000
_cell.length_c   1.000
_cell.angle_alpha   90.00
_cell.angle_beta   90.00
_cell.angle_gamma   90.00
#
_symmetry.space_group_name_H-M   'P 1'
#
loop_
_entity.id
_entity.type
_entity.pdbx_description
1 polymer ?
#
loop_
_entity_poly.entity_id
_entity_poly.type
_entity_poly.pdbx_seq_one_letter_code
_entity_poly.pdbx_strand_id
1 'polypeptide(L)'
;MRPRWAVFSATFLLATTLAAQTGSEKYHAAKLVQASDIPYPLNTRTPGFVSLNAILDSSGSLQDTVLVRDVPPLTDAVKNSLKSWQFSPAMENGQAANGVVQIDVAFNPFNPSGVGLPGAPLQAPDATNLGNFHPASLQNASYATYPPNTVAYGTVVLQVHVGSDGKVHKITPIGGKAELSTPSVAAAKTWSFTSATYKGKNVGSDVVVVFVFAPPQAGTQ
;
A
#
# COMPACT_ATOMS: atom_id res chain seq x y z
N MET A 1 69.81 15.92 57.34
CA MET A 1 68.33 16.11 57.16
C MET A 1 68.02 16.01 55.65
N ARG A 2 67.30 14.96 55.25
CA ARG A 2 66.85 14.78 53.87
C ARG A 2 65.33 14.72 53.88
N PRO A 3 64.60 15.53 53.06
CA PRO A 3 63.12 15.43 53.00
C PRO A 3 62.70 14.29 52.10
N ARG A 4 61.76 13.48 52.60
CA ARG A 4 61.08 12.37 51.90
C ARG A 4 59.99 13.01 51.07
N TRP A 5 60.07 12.81 49.77
CA TRP A 5 58.98 13.16 48.81
C TRP A 5 57.99 12.00 48.72
N ALA A 6 56.77 12.26 49.09
CA ALA A 6 55.68 11.36 48.93
C ALA A 6 55.11 11.51 47.48
N VAL A 7 55.19 10.41 46.73
CA VAL A 7 54.57 10.33 45.38
C VAL A 7 53.11 9.89 45.57
N PHE A 8 52.16 10.78 45.32
CA PHE A 8 50.76 10.44 45.22
C PHE A 8 50.48 9.96 43.80
N SER A 9 50.27 8.66 43.62
CA SER A 9 49.73 8.08 42.40
C SER A 9 48.20 8.28 42.37
N ALA A 10 47.75 9.21 41.51
CA ALA A 10 46.33 9.37 41.24
C ALA A 10 45.92 8.36 40.16
N THR A 11 45.20 7.32 40.56
CA THR A 11 44.58 6.34 39.65
C THR A 11 43.31 6.96 39.05
N PHE A 12 43.39 7.34 37.78
CA PHE A 12 42.27 7.88 37.03
C PHE A 12 41.43 6.68 36.53
N LEU A 13 40.28 6.40 37.17
CA LEU A 13 39.29 5.45 36.68
C LEU A 13 38.53 6.10 35.51
N LEU A 14 38.85 5.69 34.27
CA LEU A 14 38.02 5.98 33.12
C LEU A 14 36.74 5.12 33.20
N ALA A 15 35.66 5.71 33.65
CA ALA A 15 34.34 5.14 33.50
C ALA A 15 33.90 5.33 32.05
N THR A 16 34.07 4.31 31.20
CA THR A 16 33.44 4.25 29.87
C THR A 16 31.96 4.07 30.04
N THR A 17 31.19 5.15 29.98
CA THR A 17 29.73 5.09 29.83
C THR A 17 29.45 4.55 28.44
N LEU A 18 29.08 3.27 28.34
CA LEU A 18 28.48 2.68 27.16
C LEU A 18 27.11 3.32 26.99
N ALA A 19 27.02 4.40 26.22
CA ALA A 19 25.75 4.97 25.80
C ALA A 19 25.08 3.92 24.91
N ALA A 20 24.10 3.21 25.46
CA ALA A 20 23.20 2.40 24.66
C ALA A 20 22.51 3.36 23.69
N GLN A 21 22.95 3.36 22.45
CA GLN A 21 22.23 3.99 21.35
C GLN A 21 20.93 3.21 21.19
N THR A 22 19.87 3.68 21.82
CA THR A 22 18.49 3.30 21.45
C THR A 22 18.23 3.91 20.08
N GLY A 23 18.82 3.31 19.04
CA GLY A 23 18.45 3.60 17.66
C GLY A 23 16.97 3.30 17.54
N SER A 24 16.13 4.31 17.28
CA SER A 24 14.74 4.07 16.98
C SER A 24 14.71 3.13 15.78
N GLU A 25 14.17 1.92 15.97
CA GLU A 25 14.02 0.96 14.89
C GLU A 25 13.30 1.64 13.74
N LYS A 26 14.01 1.81 12.62
CA LYS A 26 13.51 2.52 11.45
C LYS A 26 12.98 1.50 10.48
N TYR A 27 11.64 1.44 10.37
CA TYR A 27 10.95 0.63 9.39
C TYR A 27 10.48 1.49 8.20
N HIS A 28 10.72 1.01 7.00
CA HIS A 28 10.17 1.54 5.76
C HIS A 28 9.38 0.44 5.07
N ALA A 29 8.11 0.67 4.84
CA ALA A 29 7.25 -0.28 4.14
C ALA A 29 7.71 -0.52 2.70
N ALA A 30 7.45 -1.73 2.21
CA ALA A 30 7.60 -2.07 0.80
C ALA A 30 6.74 -1.15 -0.08
N LYS A 31 7.14 -0.94 -1.34
CA LYS A 31 6.46 -0.04 -2.27
C LYS A 31 6.33 -0.64 -3.66
N LEU A 32 5.28 -0.24 -4.36
CA LEU A 32 5.16 -0.50 -5.79
C LEU A 32 6.21 0.31 -6.56
N VAL A 33 6.93 -0.34 -7.48
CA VAL A 33 7.90 0.28 -8.40
C VAL A 33 7.31 0.38 -9.79
N GLN A 34 6.70 -0.71 -10.28
CA GLN A 34 6.11 -0.78 -11.61
C GLN A 34 4.87 -1.67 -11.59
N ALA A 35 3.82 -1.25 -12.28
CA ALA A 35 2.60 -2.01 -12.47
C ALA A 35 2.33 -2.24 -13.98
N SER A 36 1.75 -3.38 -14.30
CA SER A 36 1.10 -3.62 -15.59
C SER A 36 -0.40 -3.36 -15.48
N ASP A 37 -1.07 -3.25 -16.62
CA ASP A 37 -2.51 -3.12 -16.69
C ASP A 37 -3.23 -4.33 -16.09
N ILE A 38 -4.36 -4.08 -15.43
CA ILE A 38 -5.31 -5.10 -15.02
C ILE A 38 -6.43 -5.13 -16.06
N PRO A 39 -6.57 -6.23 -16.82
CA PRO A 39 -7.66 -6.32 -17.80
C PRO A 39 -9.01 -6.40 -17.10
N TYR A 40 -9.98 -5.65 -17.61
CA TYR A 40 -11.38 -5.84 -17.18
C TYR A 40 -11.86 -7.19 -17.74
N PRO A 41 -12.35 -8.14 -16.90
CA PRO A 41 -12.76 -9.45 -17.38
C PRO A 41 -13.92 -9.35 -18.39
N LEU A 42 -13.76 -9.95 -19.55
CA LEU A 42 -14.72 -9.84 -20.67
C LEU A 42 -16.10 -10.43 -20.35
N ASN A 43 -16.13 -11.42 -19.47
CA ASN A 43 -17.35 -12.17 -19.14
C ASN A 43 -18.12 -11.59 -17.95
N THR A 44 -17.66 -10.49 -17.38
CA THR A 44 -18.37 -9.79 -16.32
C THR A 44 -18.44 -8.31 -16.61
N ARG A 45 -19.57 -7.71 -16.28
CA ARG A 45 -19.78 -6.27 -16.29
C ARG A 45 -20.11 -5.76 -14.90
N THR A 46 -20.02 -6.63 -13.92
CA THR A 46 -20.30 -6.30 -12.52
C THR A 46 -19.20 -5.40 -12.00
N PRO A 47 -19.52 -4.20 -11.55
CA PRO A 47 -18.54 -3.37 -10.84
C PRO A 47 -18.21 -4.03 -9.51
N GLY A 48 -17.03 -3.77 -9.00
CA GLY A 48 -16.61 -4.34 -7.72
C GLY A 48 -15.33 -3.75 -7.20
N PHE A 49 -15.08 -4.04 -5.95
CA PHE A 49 -13.81 -3.70 -5.28
C PHE A 49 -13.13 -4.98 -4.84
N VAL A 50 -11.91 -5.16 -5.27
CA VAL A 50 -11.02 -6.23 -4.81
C VAL A 50 -9.99 -5.61 -3.89
N SER A 51 -9.75 -6.23 -2.74
CA SER A 51 -8.76 -5.77 -1.79
C SER A 51 -7.91 -6.94 -1.34
N LEU A 52 -6.59 -6.79 -1.36
CA LEU A 52 -5.66 -7.83 -0.95
C LEU A 52 -4.35 -7.24 -0.42
N ASN A 53 -3.64 -8.07 0.33
CA ASN A 53 -2.27 -7.83 0.75
C ASN A 53 -1.32 -8.66 -0.11
N ALA A 54 -0.40 -8.00 -0.80
CA ALA A 54 0.72 -8.64 -1.48
C ALA A 54 1.84 -8.91 -0.48
N ILE A 55 2.19 -10.15 -0.28
CA ILE A 55 3.28 -10.58 0.61
C ILE A 55 4.57 -10.68 -0.21
N LEU A 56 5.58 -9.94 0.21
CA LEU A 56 6.86 -9.83 -0.49
C LEU A 56 7.99 -10.38 0.36
N ASP A 57 8.97 -11.00 -0.30
CA ASP A 57 10.22 -11.35 0.35
C ASP A 57 11.19 -10.16 0.45
N SER A 58 12.35 -10.38 1.03
CA SER A 58 13.40 -9.38 1.19
C SER A 58 14.04 -8.91 -0.13
N SER A 59 13.73 -9.52 -1.25
CA SER A 59 14.12 -9.03 -2.58
C SER A 59 13.07 -8.14 -3.23
N GLY A 60 11.86 -8.06 -2.65
CA GLY A 60 10.69 -7.40 -3.22
C GLY A 60 9.88 -8.29 -4.16
N SER A 61 10.18 -9.59 -4.22
CA SER A 61 9.44 -10.54 -5.04
C SER A 61 8.13 -10.95 -4.37
N LEU A 62 7.04 -11.02 -5.16
CA LEU A 62 5.74 -11.47 -4.69
C LEU A 62 5.79 -12.97 -4.32
N GLN A 63 5.52 -13.28 -3.07
CA GLN A 63 5.47 -14.64 -2.55
C GLN A 63 4.04 -15.18 -2.46
N ASP A 64 3.12 -14.36 -1.98
CA ASP A 64 1.73 -14.75 -1.75
C ASP A 64 0.80 -13.55 -1.79
N THR A 65 -0.51 -13.80 -1.79
CA THR A 65 -1.55 -12.78 -1.67
C THR A 65 -2.59 -13.20 -0.65
N VAL A 66 -2.84 -12.36 0.34
CA VAL A 66 -3.90 -12.55 1.33
C VAL A 66 -5.11 -11.70 0.94
N LEU A 67 -6.23 -12.34 0.63
CA LEU A 67 -7.45 -11.64 0.25
C LEU A 67 -8.09 -10.98 1.47
N VAL A 68 -8.39 -9.70 1.33
CA VAL A 68 -9.21 -8.91 2.26
C VAL A 68 -10.64 -8.84 1.76
N ARG A 69 -10.81 -8.68 0.45
CA ARG A 69 -12.11 -8.70 -0.22
C ARG A 69 -12.01 -9.45 -1.55
N ASP A 70 -12.80 -10.49 -1.67
CA ASP A 70 -12.88 -11.35 -2.85
C ASP A 70 -14.13 -11.05 -3.69
N VAL A 71 -13.95 -10.87 -4.99
CA VAL A 71 -15.04 -10.66 -5.97
C VAL A 71 -14.68 -11.41 -7.25
N PRO A 72 -14.93 -12.74 -7.32
CA PRO A 72 -14.67 -13.48 -8.54
C PRO A 72 -15.58 -13.01 -9.71
N PRO A 73 -15.08 -12.94 -10.94
CA PRO A 73 -13.73 -13.22 -11.45
C PRO A 73 -12.77 -12.02 -11.41
N LEU A 74 -13.15 -10.87 -10.80
CA LEU A 74 -12.33 -9.67 -10.73
C LEU A 74 -11.03 -9.93 -9.96
N THR A 75 -11.11 -10.70 -8.88
CA THR A 75 -9.96 -11.10 -8.07
C THR A 75 -8.92 -11.87 -8.88
N ASP A 76 -9.36 -12.76 -9.77
CA ASP A 76 -8.45 -13.54 -10.61
C ASP A 76 -7.67 -12.63 -11.58
N ALA A 77 -8.35 -11.63 -12.16
CA ALA A 77 -7.70 -10.65 -13.02
C ALA A 77 -6.62 -9.87 -12.27
N VAL A 78 -6.89 -9.44 -11.04
CA VAL A 78 -5.92 -8.76 -10.17
C VAL A 78 -4.73 -9.67 -9.89
N LYS A 79 -4.96 -10.87 -9.35
CA LYS A 79 -3.90 -11.82 -8.99
C LYS A 79 -3.01 -12.17 -10.18
N ASN A 80 -3.57 -12.34 -11.37
CA ASN A 80 -2.80 -12.62 -12.57
C ASN A 80 -1.91 -11.45 -13.00
N SER A 81 -2.39 -10.22 -12.89
CA SER A 81 -1.61 -9.02 -13.23
C SER A 81 -0.48 -8.78 -12.22
N LEU A 82 -0.71 -9.05 -10.93
CA LEU A 82 0.30 -8.88 -9.88
C LEU A 82 1.58 -9.69 -10.10
N LYS A 83 1.50 -10.80 -10.82
CA LYS A 83 2.68 -11.64 -11.15
C LYS A 83 3.75 -10.91 -11.97
N SER A 84 3.37 -9.85 -12.69
CA SER A 84 4.28 -9.02 -13.50
C SER A 84 4.63 -7.68 -12.83
N TRP A 85 4.03 -7.38 -11.68
CA TRP A 85 4.32 -6.15 -10.97
C TRP A 85 5.67 -6.22 -10.25
N GLN A 86 6.30 -5.08 -10.09
CA GLN A 86 7.60 -4.98 -9.42
C GLN A 86 7.46 -4.14 -8.16
N PHE A 87 8.06 -4.62 -7.08
CA PHE A 87 8.05 -3.96 -5.78
C PHE A 87 9.47 -3.77 -5.26
N SER A 88 9.69 -2.75 -4.45
CA SER A 88 10.85 -2.67 -3.59
C SER A 88 10.56 -3.41 -2.28
N PRO A 89 11.56 -4.08 -1.67
CA PRO A 89 11.38 -4.71 -0.37
C PRO A 89 11.09 -3.67 0.72
N ALA A 90 10.58 -4.15 1.86
CA ALA A 90 10.62 -3.36 3.07
C ALA A 90 12.06 -3.22 3.58
N MET A 91 12.31 -2.19 4.36
CA MET A 91 13.60 -1.98 5.01
C MET A 91 13.40 -1.92 6.53
N GLU A 92 14.13 -2.71 7.27
CA GLU A 92 14.16 -2.70 8.74
C GLU A 92 15.59 -2.42 9.21
N ASN A 93 15.78 -1.32 9.93
CA ASN A 93 17.11 -0.89 10.40
C ASN A 93 18.19 -0.78 9.29
N GLY A 94 17.76 -0.41 8.07
CA GLY A 94 18.64 -0.27 6.91
C GLY A 94 18.94 -1.57 6.17
N GLN A 95 18.35 -2.69 6.56
CA GLN A 95 18.46 -3.97 5.88
C GLN A 95 17.16 -4.30 5.15
N ALA A 96 17.26 -4.96 3.99
CA ALA A 96 16.11 -5.45 3.25
C ALA A 96 15.39 -6.54 4.05
N ALA A 97 14.07 -6.43 4.13
CA ALA A 97 13.21 -7.31 4.91
C ALA A 97 11.98 -7.69 4.09
N ASN A 98 11.30 -8.76 4.53
CA ASN A 98 10.00 -9.12 3.99
C ASN A 98 9.02 -7.97 4.21
N GLY A 99 8.11 -7.79 3.25
CA GLY A 99 7.18 -6.67 3.26
C GLY A 99 5.75 -7.06 2.91
N VAL A 100 4.85 -6.15 3.16
CA VAL A 100 3.44 -6.27 2.79
C VAL A 100 3.01 -4.98 2.13
N VAL A 101 2.29 -5.08 1.01
CA VAL A 101 1.68 -3.94 0.31
C VAL A 101 0.18 -4.18 0.21
N GLN A 102 -0.61 -3.26 0.76
CA GLN A 102 -2.06 -3.24 0.57
C GLN A 102 -2.36 -2.76 -0.85
N ILE A 103 -3.21 -3.49 -1.57
CA ILE A 103 -3.65 -3.19 -2.94
C ILE A 103 -5.17 -3.21 -2.98
N ASP A 104 -5.75 -2.08 -3.34
CA ASP A 104 -7.20 -1.88 -3.44
C ASP A 104 -7.58 -1.52 -4.87
N VAL A 105 -8.38 -2.34 -5.51
CA VAL A 105 -8.75 -2.23 -6.93
C VAL A 105 -10.22 -1.97 -7.08
N ALA A 106 -10.57 -0.83 -7.69
CA ALA A 106 -11.94 -0.49 -8.08
C ALA A 106 -12.14 -0.80 -9.57
N PHE A 107 -13.03 -1.73 -9.87
CA PHE A 107 -13.48 -2.01 -11.24
C PHE A 107 -14.66 -1.10 -11.57
N ASN A 108 -14.36 0.02 -12.25
CA ASN A 108 -15.35 1.03 -12.58
C ASN A 108 -16.21 0.60 -13.78
N PRO A 109 -17.54 0.60 -13.64
CA PRO A 109 -18.42 0.41 -14.78
C PRO A 109 -18.41 1.64 -15.70
N PHE A 110 -18.76 1.47 -16.97
CA PHE A 110 -18.84 2.58 -17.94
C PHE A 110 -19.84 3.67 -17.53
N ASN A 111 -20.91 3.30 -16.82
CA ASN A 111 -21.89 4.26 -16.32
C ASN A 111 -22.17 3.99 -14.82
N PRO A 112 -21.44 4.64 -13.90
CA PRO A 112 -21.66 4.49 -12.47
C PRO A 112 -22.81 5.38 -11.99
N SER A 113 -24.05 5.08 -12.39
CA SER A 113 -25.19 5.75 -11.81
C SER A 113 -25.32 5.31 -10.35
N GLY A 114 -24.72 6.09 -9.44
CA GLY A 114 -25.07 6.14 -8.02
C GLY A 114 -24.72 4.91 -7.17
N VAL A 115 -23.81 4.04 -7.58
CA VAL A 115 -23.46 2.87 -6.79
C VAL A 115 -22.30 3.22 -5.85
N GLY A 116 -22.63 3.53 -4.59
CA GLY A 116 -21.68 3.44 -3.49
C GLY A 116 -21.18 1.99 -3.33
N LEU A 117 -20.15 1.78 -2.55
CA LEU A 117 -19.69 0.43 -2.21
C LEU A 117 -20.86 -0.42 -1.74
N PRO A 118 -21.13 -1.59 -2.35
CA PRO A 118 -21.99 -2.57 -1.70
C PRO A 118 -21.31 -2.93 -0.38
N GLY A 119 -21.97 -2.63 0.74
CA GLY A 119 -21.41 -2.71 2.08
C GLY A 119 -21.22 -4.14 2.58
N ALA A 120 -20.34 -4.91 1.96
CA ALA A 120 -19.82 -6.07 2.63
C ALA A 120 -18.66 -5.61 3.54
N PRO A 121 -18.65 -5.98 4.84
CA PRO A 121 -17.54 -5.66 5.70
C PRO A 121 -16.25 -6.22 5.07
N LEU A 122 -15.20 -5.39 5.03
CA LEU A 122 -13.87 -5.84 4.68
C LEU A 122 -13.47 -6.90 5.70
N GLN A 123 -13.13 -8.09 5.24
CA GLN A 123 -12.64 -9.14 6.12
C GLN A 123 -11.25 -8.73 6.57
N ALA A 124 -11.04 -8.60 7.88
CA ALA A 124 -9.71 -8.31 8.40
C ALA A 124 -8.76 -9.46 7.97
N PRO A 125 -7.60 -9.16 7.36
CA PRO A 125 -6.65 -10.20 7.02
C PRO A 125 -6.21 -10.93 8.28
N ASP A 126 -5.99 -12.25 8.15
CA ASP A 126 -5.46 -13.04 9.26
C ASP A 126 -4.07 -12.48 9.64
N ALA A 127 -3.98 -11.90 10.83
CA ALA A 127 -2.80 -11.14 11.27
C ALA A 127 -1.54 -12.03 11.42
N THR A 128 -1.68 -13.34 11.40
CA THR A 128 -0.61 -14.29 11.71
C THR A 128 0.54 -14.31 10.71
N ASN A 129 0.32 -13.83 9.48
CA ASN A 129 1.34 -13.89 8.41
C ASN A 129 1.97 -12.52 8.04
N LEU A 130 1.59 -11.43 8.70
CA LEU A 130 2.04 -10.09 8.33
C LEU A 130 3.26 -9.59 9.15
N GLY A 131 3.80 -10.39 10.05
CA GLY A 131 4.92 -10.01 10.91
C GLY A 131 4.58 -8.84 11.86
N ASN A 132 5.54 -7.93 12.05
CA ASN A 132 5.39 -6.76 12.93
C ASN A 132 4.70 -5.57 12.27
N PHE A 133 4.54 -5.59 10.94
CA PHE A 133 3.93 -4.52 10.16
C PHE A 133 2.56 -4.95 9.63
N HIS A 134 1.55 -4.15 9.92
CA HIS A 134 0.21 -4.29 9.36
C HIS A 134 -0.07 -3.06 8.51
N PRO A 135 -0.34 -3.22 7.20
CA PRO A 135 -0.59 -2.09 6.30
C PRO A 135 -1.88 -1.35 6.67
N ALA A 136 -2.00 -0.12 6.19
CA ALA A 136 -3.25 0.62 6.25
C ALA A 136 -4.34 -0.17 5.51
N SER A 137 -5.54 -0.27 6.10
CA SER A 137 -6.65 -1.05 5.56
C SER A 137 -7.78 -0.13 5.09
N LEU A 138 -8.33 -0.42 3.91
CA LEU A 138 -9.43 0.34 3.32
C LEU A 138 -10.70 0.25 4.17
N GLN A 139 -11.31 1.40 4.48
CA GLN A 139 -12.58 1.50 5.22
C GLN A 139 -13.73 1.90 4.31
N ASN A 140 -13.54 2.95 3.53
CA ASN A 140 -14.53 3.41 2.56
C ASN A 140 -13.87 3.72 1.24
N ALA A 141 -14.56 3.44 0.15
CA ALA A 141 -14.13 3.76 -1.20
C ALA A 141 -15.29 4.21 -2.08
N SER A 142 -14.98 4.88 -3.15
CA SER A 142 -15.92 5.29 -4.19
C SER A 142 -15.35 4.97 -5.56
N TYR A 143 -16.23 4.78 -6.56
CA TYR A 143 -15.81 4.69 -7.94
C TYR A 143 -15.35 6.06 -8.47
N ALA A 144 -14.42 6.05 -9.42
CA ALA A 144 -14.09 7.24 -10.17
C ALA A 144 -15.20 7.55 -11.17
N THR A 145 -15.52 8.83 -11.32
CA THR A 145 -16.47 9.27 -12.36
C THR A 145 -15.83 9.11 -13.73
N TYR A 146 -16.55 8.49 -14.65
CA TYR A 146 -16.07 8.37 -16.03
C TYR A 146 -16.06 9.78 -16.68
N PRO A 147 -14.96 10.20 -17.32
CA PRO A 147 -14.92 11.51 -17.95
C PRO A 147 -15.95 11.61 -19.08
N PRO A 148 -16.67 12.74 -19.20
CA PRO A 148 -17.57 12.93 -20.32
C PRO A 148 -16.79 13.02 -21.64
N ASN A 149 -17.38 12.55 -22.73
CA ASN A 149 -16.82 12.64 -24.08
C ASN A 149 -15.48 11.91 -24.28
N THR A 150 -15.20 10.87 -23.51
CA THR A 150 -14.04 9.99 -23.70
C THR A 150 -14.47 8.56 -24.00
N VAL A 151 -13.66 7.88 -24.79
CA VAL A 151 -13.72 6.43 -24.99
C VAL A 151 -12.52 5.75 -24.34
N ALA A 152 -11.76 6.48 -23.52
CA ALA A 152 -10.60 5.93 -22.84
C ALA A 152 -11.02 4.87 -21.83
N TYR A 153 -10.31 3.77 -21.81
CA TYR A 153 -10.46 2.67 -20.85
C TYR A 153 -9.08 2.12 -20.48
N GLY A 154 -9.02 1.30 -19.45
CA GLY A 154 -7.78 0.70 -18.95
C GLY A 154 -7.55 0.98 -17.48
N THR A 155 -6.32 0.81 -17.04
CA THR A 155 -5.92 0.87 -15.65
C THR A 155 -5.29 2.20 -15.30
N VAL A 156 -5.63 2.75 -14.14
CA VAL A 156 -4.91 3.86 -13.48
C VAL A 156 -4.39 3.35 -12.15
N VAL A 157 -3.10 3.50 -11.91
CA VAL A 157 -2.44 3.07 -10.68
C VAL A 157 -1.96 4.28 -9.90
N LEU A 158 -2.37 4.37 -8.65
CA LEU A 158 -2.04 5.44 -7.73
C LEU A 158 -1.30 4.88 -6.53
N GLN A 159 -0.22 5.53 -6.12
CA GLN A 159 0.37 5.34 -4.80
C GLN A 159 -0.23 6.37 -3.86
N VAL A 160 -0.86 5.90 -2.79
CA VAL A 160 -1.56 6.72 -1.81
C VAL A 160 -0.83 6.63 -0.48
N HIS A 161 -0.29 7.76 -0.02
CA HIS A 161 0.30 7.85 1.31
C HIS A 161 -0.77 8.08 2.36
N VAL A 162 -0.95 7.10 3.24
CA VAL A 162 -1.84 7.16 4.40
C VAL A 162 -1.01 7.51 5.63
N GLY A 163 -1.36 8.57 6.31
CA GLY A 163 -0.68 9.00 7.52
C GLY A 163 -0.95 8.08 8.72
N SER A 164 -0.21 8.27 9.80
CA SER A 164 -0.46 7.58 11.08
C SER A 164 -1.82 7.93 11.70
N ASP A 165 -2.50 8.92 11.18
CA ASP A 165 -3.87 9.32 11.52
C ASP A 165 -4.96 8.62 10.67
N GLY A 166 -4.56 7.74 9.73
CA GLY A 166 -5.45 7.04 8.81
C GLY A 166 -5.96 7.90 7.64
N LYS A 167 -5.49 9.15 7.51
CA LYS A 167 -5.92 10.05 6.44
C LYS A 167 -5.00 9.95 5.22
N VAL A 168 -5.59 10.22 4.06
CA VAL A 168 -4.84 10.34 2.80
C VAL A 168 -4.10 11.68 2.80
N HIS A 169 -2.77 11.63 2.85
CA HIS A 169 -1.92 12.82 2.84
C HIS A 169 -1.38 13.16 1.45
N LYS A 170 -1.09 12.14 0.64
CA LYS A 170 -0.53 12.34 -0.71
C LYS A 170 -1.03 11.25 -1.66
N ILE A 171 -1.31 11.64 -2.88
CA ILE A 171 -1.64 10.71 -3.98
C ILE A 171 -0.66 10.99 -5.11
N THR A 172 0.00 9.94 -5.60
CA THR A 172 0.96 10.01 -6.71
C THR A 172 0.53 9.03 -7.78
N PRO A 173 0.15 9.50 -8.98
CA PRO A 173 -0.08 8.59 -10.11
C PRO A 173 1.23 7.88 -10.49
N ILE A 174 1.16 6.55 -10.61
CA ILE A 174 2.29 5.70 -11.02
C ILE A 174 2.16 5.36 -12.51
N GLY A 175 0.93 5.13 -12.99
CA GLY A 175 0.65 4.77 -14.37
C GLY A 175 -0.81 4.98 -14.74
N GLY A 176 -1.08 4.91 -16.04
CA GLY A 176 -2.41 5.04 -16.62
C GLY A 176 -2.55 6.21 -17.59
N LYS A 177 -3.70 6.27 -18.27
CA LYS A 177 -4.02 7.35 -19.22
C LYS A 177 -4.34 8.65 -18.48
N ALA A 178 -3.80 9.77 -18.95
CA ALA A 178 -3.98 11.08 -18.31
C ALA A 178 -5.46 11.46 -18.14
N GLU A 179 -6.31 11.15 -19.10
CA GLU A 179 -7.76 11.41 -19.08
C GLU A 179 -8.47 10.71 -17.92
N LEU A 180 -8.02 9.50 -17.57
CA LEU A 180 -8.59 8.69 -16.47
C LEU A 180 -7.92 9.00 -15.12
N SER A 181 -6.73 9.58 -15.12
CA SER A 181 -5.98 9.86 -13.88
C SER A 181 -6.65 10.93 -13.03
N THR A 182 -7.16 12.02 -13.64
CA THR A 182 -7.83 13.11 -12.90
C THR A 182 -9.03 12.62 -12.10
N PRO A 183 -10.02 11.90 -12.69
CA PRO A 183 -11.16 11.39 -11.91
C PRO A 183 -10.73 10.30 -10.91
N SER A 184 -9.71 9.49 -11.20
CA SER A 184 -9.18 8.51 -10.27
C SER A 184 -8.59 9.15 -9.02
N VAL A 185 -7.79 10.21 -9.19
CA VAL A 185 -7.25 11.00 -8.06
C VAL A 185 -8.36 11.67 -7.27
N ALA A 186 -9.39 12.21 -7.94
CA ALA A 186 -10.54 12.82 -7.27
C ALA A 186 -11.30 11.80 -6.41
N ALA A 187 -11.55 10.60 -6.92
CA ALA A 187 -12.17 9.51 -6.17
C ALA A 187 -11.29 9.06 -5.00
N ALA A 188 -10.00 8.79 -5.23
CA ALA A 188 -9.08 8.33 -4.19
C ALA A 188 -8.96 9.32 -3.01
N LYS A 189 -9.15 10.60 -3.21
CA LYS A 189 -9.19 11.62 -2.13
C LYS A 189 -10.36 11.42 -1.16
N THR A 190 -11.43 10.78 -1.59
CA THR A 190 -12.61 10.50 -0.75
C THR A 190 -12.51 9.18 0.01
N TRP A 191 -11.50 8.36 -0.30
CA TRP A 191 -11.29 7.09 0.36
C TRP A 191 -10.77 7.30 1.79
N SER A 192 -11.13 6.39 2.67
CA SER A 192 -10.63 6.40 4.05
C SER A 192 -10.03 5.06 4.43
N PHE A 193 -9.02 5.10 5.29
CA PHE A 193 -8.25 3.95 5.72
C PHE A 193 -8.13 3.92 7.24
N THR A 194 -7.81 2.74 7.80
CA THR A 194 -7.15 2.68 9.10
C THR A 194 -5.69 3.04 8.91
N SER A 195 -5.01 3.52 9.97
CA SER A 195 -3.56 3.68 9.91
C SER A 195 -2.85 2.32 9.86
N ALA A 196 -1.69 2.27 9.20
CA ALA A 196 -0.79 1.14 9.36
C ALA A 196 -0.23 1.09 10.78
N THR A 197 0.19 -0.12 11.20
CA THR A 197 0.88 -0.26 12.48
C THR A 197 2.22 -0.99 12.31
N TYR A 198 3.21 -0.60 13.09
CA TYR A 198 4.47 -1.32 13.23
C TYR A 198 4.76 -1.55 14.72
N LYS A 199 4.89 -2.82 15.12
CA LYS A 199 5.02 -3.21 16.53
C LYS A 199 3.96 -2.57 17.42
N GLY A 200 2.70 -2.54 16.94
CA GLY A 200 1.53 -1.99 17.63
C GLY A 200 1.45 -0.46 17.71
N LYS A 201 2.35 0.28 17.06
CA LYS A 201 2.31 1.74 16.96
C LYS A 201 1.81 2.17 15.59
N ASN A 202 0.94 3.17 15.56
CA ASN A 202 0.47 3.75 14.29
C ASN A 202 1.62 4.41 13.55
N VAL A 203 1.75 4.07 12.26
CA VAL A 203 2.76 4.62 11.35
C VAL A 203 2.13 5.02 10.02
N GLY A 204 2.77 5.94 9.30
CA GLY A 204 2.38 6.21 7.93
C GLY A 204 2.83 5.07 7.00
N SER A 205 2.04 4.77 5.98
CA SER A 205 2.39 3.79 4.95
C SER A 205 1.83 4.17 3.59
N ASP A 206 2.38 3.55 2.55
CA ASP A 206 1.83 3.67 1.21
C ASP A 206 0.93 2.48 0.91
N VAL A 207 -0.23 2.73 0.32
CA VAL A 207 -1.15 1.75 -0.25
C VAL A 207 -1.23 1.96 -1.75
N VAL A 208 -1.51 0.89 -2.49
CA VAL A 208 -1.72 0.96 -3.94
C VAL A 208 -3.21 0.98 -4.20
N VAL A 209 -3.68 2.05 -4.83
CA VAL A 209 -5.08 2.19 -5.26
C VAL A 209 -5.14 2.13 -6.78
N VAL A 210 -5.99 1.26 -7.29
CA VAL A 210 -6.12 1.01 -8.71
C VAL A 210 -7.55 1.24 -9.17
N PHE A 211 -7.71 1.95 -10.27
CA PHE A 211 -9.00 2.09 -10.96
C PHE A 211 -8.90 1.40 -12.32
N VAL A 212 -9.74 0.41 -12.54
CA VAL A 212 -9.86 -0.30 -13.81
C VAL A 212 -11.15 0.17 -14.50
N PHE A 213 -11.02 0.91 -15.57
CA PHE A 213 -12.15 1.44 -16.34
C PHE A 213 -12.56 0.45 -17.42
N ALA A 214 -13.83 0.06 -17.39
CA ALA A 214 -14.39 -0.82 -18.40
C ALA A 214 -14.33 -0.17 -19.80
N PRO A 215 -14.10 -0.95 -20.87
CA PRO A 215 -14.23 -0.42 -22.22
C PRO A 215 -15.68 0.02 -22.48
N PRO A 216 -15.87 1.13 -23.24
CA PRO A 216 -17.19 1.55 -23.67
C PRO A 216 -17.87 0.43 -24.46
N GLN A 217 -19.17 0.27 -24.26
CA GLN A 217 -19.94 -0.69 -25.02
C GLN A 217 -20.09 -0.16 -26.44
N ALA A 218 -19.80 -0.98 -27.45
CA ALA A 218 -20.28 -0.72 -28.80
C ALA A 218 -21.81 -0.66 -28.68
N GLY A 219 -22.38 0.54 -28.95
CA GLY A 219 -23.83 0.71 -28.92
C GLY A 219 -24.48 -0.32 -29.86
N THR A 220 -25.36 -1.13 -29.33
CA THR A 220 -26.35 -1.81 -30.18
C THR A 220 -27.26 -0.71 -30.69
N GLN A 221 -27.00 -0.29 -31.95
CA GLN A 221 -27.96 0.48 -32.72
C GLN A 221 -29.17 -0.39 -33.06
#